data_62a072135841fcc4f2918304e1b67d65
#
_entry.id   62a072135841fcc4f2918304e1b67d65
#
_cell.length_a   1.000
_cell.length_b   1.000
_cell.length_c   1.000
_cell.angle_alpha   90.00
_cell.angle_beta   90.00
_cell.angle_gamma   90.00
#
_symmetry.space_group_name_H-M   'P 1'
#
loop_
_entity.id
_entity.type
_entity.pdbx_description
1 polymer ?
#
loop_
_entity_poly.entity_id
_entity_poly.type
_entity_poly.pdbx_seq_one_letter_code
_entity_poly.pdbx_strand_id
1 'polypeptide(L)'
;MDSKKLEILMTAVNLGSFSKASEVVGYTQSGLTHLINGLEREIGMALIRRDHSGISLTENGEALLPAIRDYLSATAKLENQIAAITQKKAETIRVAAYASLAIHWMPEILYRFRRACPDTDVDLRMVDHALEPFELLEEGRTDVIFAARQSHVNCDWTPLYNDIMYAILPEDYPTGGRDSFPIEEFDGKEFLMPYGRFDIDVNAALSPKGVRPQIRPCHVDDETVIRMVSKGLGITMMTEIMMRGRTQGV
;
A
#
# COMPACT_ATOMS: atom_id res chain seq x y z
N MET A 1 24.97 -11.56 11.35
CA MET A 1 23.82 -11.37 10.45
C MET A 1 23.71 -9.87 10.15
N ASP A 2 23.70 -9.48 8.90
CA ASP A 2 23.73 -8.08 8.45
C ASP A 2 22.32 -7.64 8.04
N SER A 3 21.82 -6.51 8.59
CA SER A 3 20.51 -5.95 8.26
C SER A 3 20.34 -5.73 6.76
N LYS A 4 21.42 -5.24 6.10
CA LYS A 4 21.41 -5.01 4.65
C LYS A 4 21.10 -6.24 3.81
N LYS A 5 21.59 -7.42 4.22
CA LYS A 5 21.27 -8.69 3.54
C LYS A 5 19.79 -9.04 3.68
N LEU A 6 19.19 -8.78 4.86
CA LEU A 6 17.77 -9.04 5.11
C LEU A 6 16.87 -8.03 4.38
N GLU A 7 17.25 -6.75 4.32
CA GLU A 7 16.52 -5.74 3.50
C GLU A 7 16.48 -6.15 2.02
N ILE A 8 17.62 -6.59 1.50
CA ILE A 8 17.73 -7.05 0.10
C ILE A 8 16.87 -8.30 -0.12
N LEU A 9 16.87 -9.25 0.83
CA LEU A 9 16.01 -10.43 0.79
C LEU A 9 14.53 -10.01 0.69
N MET A 10 14.09 -9.12 1.59
CA MET A 10 12.71 -8.63 1.62
C MET A 10 12.34 -7.89 0.33
N THR A 11 13.23 -7.04 -0.18
CA THR A 11 13.01 -6.37 -1.47
C THR A 11 12.85 -7.36 -2.62
N ALA A 12 13.65 -8.43 -2.67
CA ALA A 12 13.57 -9.44 -3.72
C ALA A 12 12.28 -10.26 -3.63
N VAL A 13 11.82 -10.57 -2.42
CA VAL A 13 10.54 -11.29 -2.17
C VAL A 13 9.35 -10.42 -2.54
N ASN A 14 9.32 -9.16 -2.09
CA ASN A 14 8.21 -8.23 -2.36
C ASN A 14 8.05 -7.95 -3.87
N LEU A 15 9.16 -7.87 -4.61
CA LEU A 15 9.14 -7.68 -6.07
C LEU A 15 8.97 -8.98 -6.86
N GLY A 16 9.06 -10.14 -6.20
CA GLY A 16 8.97 -11.47 -6.82
C GLY A 16 10.06 -11.74 -7.87
N SER A 17 11.12 -10.90 -7.94
CA SER A 17 12.10 -10.96 -9.03
C SER A 17 13.46 -10.38 -8.61
N PHE A 18 14.53 -11.15 -8.82
CA PHE A 18 15.90 -10.66 -8.64
C PHE A 18 16.26 -9.56 -9.64
N SER A 19 15.77 -9.64 -10.86
CA SER A 19 16.04 -8.61 -11.87
C SER A 19 15.47 -7.26 -11.42
N LYS A 20 14.19 -7.23 -11.05
CA LYS A 20 13.54 -6.00 -10.53
C LYS A 20 14.23 -5.51 -9.24
N ALA A 21 14.54 -6.43 -8.32
CA ALA A 21 15.22 -6.06 -7.08
C ALA A 21 16.61 -5.48 -7.35
N SER A 22 17.36 -6.01 -8.33
CA SER A 22 18.70 -5.52 -8.67
C SER A 22 18.67 -4.06 -9.15
N GLU A 23 17.66 -3.67 -9.90
CA GLU A 23 17.46 -2.29 -10.35
C GLU A 23 17.20 -1.34 -9.18
N VAL A 24 16.40 -1.79 -8.19
CA VAL A 24 16.03 -0.98 -7.01
C VAL A 24 17.19 -0.82 -6.04
N VAL A 25 17.94 -1.90 -5.76
CA VAL A 25 18.99 -1.88 -4.73
C VAL A 25 20.38 -1.52 -5.26
N GLY A 26 20.53 -1.34 -6.58
CA GLY A 26 21.80 -0.94 -7.19
C GLY A 26 22.86 -2.04 -7.21
N TYR A 27 22.45 -3.31 -7.23
CA TYR A 27 23.32 -4.48 -7.36
C TYR A 27 23.13 -5.14 -8.72
N THR A 28 24.09 -5.98 -9.13
CA THR A 28 23.86 -6.90 -10.25
C THR A 28 23.01 -8.07 -9.80
N GLN A 29 22.22 -8.69 -10.68
CA GLN A 29 21.41 -9.86 -10.37
C GLN A 29 22.26 -11.02 -9.80
N SER A 30 23.46 -11.23 -10.33
CA SER A 30 24.41 -12.24 -9.83
C SER A 30 24.92 -11.91 -8.44
N GLY A 31 25.21 -10.63 -8.16
CA GLY A 31 25.63 -10.14 -6.84
C GLY A 31 24.53 -10.33 -5.80
N LEU A 32 23.30 -10.02 -6.15
CA LEU A 32 22.13 -10.24 -5.31
C LEU A 32 21.92 -11.73 -4.98
N THR A 33 22.03 -12.58 -5.99
CA THR A 33 21.95 -14.03 -5.84
C THR A 33 23.04 -14.54 -4.89
N HIS A 34 24.29 -14.08 -5.06
CA HIS A 34 25.39 -14.49 -4.21
C HIS A 34 25.20 -14.03 -2.75
N LEU A 35 24.70 -12.83 -2.55
CA LEU A 35 24.43 -12.24 -1.25
C LEU A 35 23.34 -13.02 -0.50
N ILE A 36 22.24 -13.35 -1.15
CA ILE A 36 21.13 -14.12 -0.53
C ILE A 36 21.55 -15.56 -0.27
N ASN A 37 22.24 -16.23 -1.19
CA ASN A 37 22.78 -17.55 -0.95
C ASN A 37 23.81 -17.55 0.22
N GLY A 38 24.54 -16.45 0.40
CA GLY A 38 25.43 -16.23 1.55
C GLY A 38 24.66 -16.12 2.86
N LEU A 39 23.55 -15.40 2.86
CA LEU A 39 22.65 -15.26 4.00
C LEU A 39 22.01 -16.60 4.39
N GLU A 40 21.50 -17.37 3.43
CA GLU A 40 20.92 -18.70 3.66
C GLU A 40 21.94 -19.69 4.24
N ARG A 41 23.20 -19.64 3.76
CA ARG A 41 24.30 -20.44 4.36
C ARG A 41 24.63 -19.99 5.77
N GLU A 42 24.60 -18.69 6.06
CA GLU A 42 24.84 -18.15 7.41
C GLU A 42 23.74 -18.59 8.39
N ILE A 43 22.48 -18.62 7.94
CA ILE A 43 21.31 -19.05 8.72
C ILE A 43 21.20 -20.58 8.80
N GLY A 44 21.75 -21.30 7.80
CA GLY A 44 21.73 -22.75 7.74
C GLY A 44 20.48 -23.35 7.11
N MET A 45 19.64 -22.53 6.47
CA MET A 45 18.41 -22.98 5.79
C MET A 45 18.08 -22.10 4.59
N ALA A 46 17.32 -22.65 3.64
CA ALA A 46 16.79 -21.89 2.51
C ALA A 46 15.61 -21.03 2.98
N LEU A 47 15.63 -19.74 2.62
CA LEU A 47 14.57 -18.78 2.94
C LEU A 47 13.70 -18.47 1.72
N ILE A 48 14.23 -18.65 0.52
CA ILE A 48 13.50 -18.40 -0.72
C ILE A 48 13.48 -19.63 -1.61
N ARG A 49 12.42 -19.74 -2.38
CA ARG A 49 12.32 -20.65 -3.51
C ARG A 49 12.21 -19.85 -4.81
N ARG A 50 12.69 -20.48 -5.88
CA ARG A 50 12.69 -19.91 -7.23
C ARG A 50 11.96 -20.88 -8.13
N ASP A 51 10.96 -20.43 -8.81
CA ASP A 51 10.21 -21.18 -9.79
C ASP A 51 9.86 -20.34 -11.02
N HIS A 52 9.07 -20.87 -11.93
CA HIS A 52 8.66 -20.15 -13.15
C HIS A 52 7.78 -18.93 -12.87
N SER A 53 7.18 -18.82 -11.68
CA SER A 53 6.37 -17.68 -11.25
C SER A 53 7.21 -16.57 -10.61
N GLY A 54 8.50 -16.83 -10.28
CA GLY A 54 9.42 -15.86 -9.71
C GLY A 54 10.08 -16.30 -8.41
N ILE A 55 10.14 -15.39 -7.45
CA ILE A 55 10.74 -15.60 -6.12
C ILE A 55 9.65 -15.49 -5.07
N SER A 56 9.61 -16.46 -4.16
CA SER A 56 8.75 -16.46 -2.99
C SER A 56 9.48 -17.02 -1.77
N LEU A 57 8.97 -16.79 -0.58
CA LEU A 57 9.50 -17.40 0.64
C LEU A 57 9.28 -18.94 0.62
N THR A 58 10.18 -19.64 1.27
CA THR A 58 9.96 -21.03 1.69
C THR A 58 9.13 -21.05 2.97
N GLU A 59 8.69 -22.25 3.40
CA GLU A 59 8.04 -22.43 4.71
C GLU A 59 8.91 -21.89 5.86
N ASN A 60 10.23 -22.13 5.81
CA ASN A 60 11.17 -21.56 6.78
C ASN A 60 11.29 -20.04 6.70
N GLY A 61 11.28 -19.49 5.48
CA GLY A 61 11.28 -18.05 5.25
C GLY A 61 10.02 -17.38 5.81
N GLU A 62 8.86 -17.97 5.60
CA GLU A 62 7.59 -17.53 6.16
C GLU A 62 7.59 -17.56 7.70
N ALA A 63 8.10 -18.64 8.28
CA ALA A 63 8.20 -18.79 9.73
C ALA A 63 9.14 -17.76 10.38
N LEU A 64 10.21 -17.35 9.66
CA LEU A 64 11.16 -16.34 10.15
C LEU A 64 10.75 -14.90 9.83
N LEU A 65 9.78 -14.69 8.94
CA LEU A 65 9.38 -13.37 8.48
C LEU A 65 9.06 -12.39 9.61
N PRO A 66 8.29 -12.75 10.67
CA PRO A 66 8.02 -11.84 11.77
C PRO A 66 9.30 -11.39 12.49
N ALA A 67 10.21 -12.32 12.80
CA ALA A 67 11.47 -12.01 13.48
C ALA A 67 12.42 -11.17 12.60
N ILE A 68 12.41 -11.39 11.29
CA ILE A 68 13.18 -10.56 10.33
C ILE A 68 12.63 -9.11 10.35
N ARG A 69 11.33 -8.93 10.31
CA ARG A 69 10.69 -7.61 10.38
C ARG A 69 11.00 -6.90 11.69
N ASP A 70 10.88 -7.58 12.81
CA ASP A 70 11.22 -7.03 14.13
C ASP A 70 12.68 -6.56 14.20
N TYR A 71 13.61 -7.38 13.67
CA TYR A 71 15.02 -7.04 13.63
C TYR A 71 15.28 -5.80 12.73
N LEU A 72 14.71 -5.74 11.55
CA LEU A 72 14.85 -4.61 10.64
C LEU A 72 14.24 -3.33 11.24
N SER A 73 13.08 -3.43 11.88
CA SER A 73 12.44 -2.32 12.59
C SER A 73 13.31 -1.79 13.73
N ALA A 74 13.87 -2.69 14.56
CA ALA A 74 14.76 -2.30 15.66
C ALA A 74 16.05 -1.65 15.14
N THR A 75 16.61 -2.17 14.04
CA THR A 75 17.80 -1.59 13.40
C THR A 75 17.52 -0.19 12.88
N ALA A 76 16.41 0.01 12.15
CA ALA A 76 16.01 1.31 11.65
C ALA A 76 15.78 2.34 12.78
N LYS A 77 15.15 1.92 13.89
CA LYS A 77 14.98 2.76 15.09
C LYS A 77 16.32 3.18 15.68
N LEU A 78 17.27 2.26 15.79
CA LEU A 78 18.61 2.57 16.31
C LEU A 78 19.35 3.54 15.38
N GLU A 79 19.32 3.31 14.07
CA GLU A 79 19.96 4.21 13.09
C GLU A 79 19.37 5.61 13.14
N ASN A 80 18.04 5.73 13.29
CA ASN A 80 17.37 7.02 13.45
C ASN A 80 17.79 7.72 14.74
N GLN A 81 17.91 7.02 15.87
CA GLN A 81 18.39 7.59 17.12
C GLN A 81 19.85 8.05 17.02
N ILE A 82 20.70 7.27 16.38
CA ILE A 82 22.10 7.65 16.11
C ILE A 82 22.14 8.92 15.25
N ALA A 83 21.35 8.98 14.19
CA ALA A 83 21.26 10.16 13.32
C ALA A 83 20.78 11.40 14.08
N ALA A 84 19.78 11.27 14.94
CA ALA A 84 19.28 12.37 15.79
C ALA A 84 20.34 12.88 16.78
N ILE A 85 21.18 11.98 17.33
CA ILE A 85 22.22 12.35 18.29
C ILE A 85 23.46 12.95 17.59
N THR A 86 23.85 12.38 16.45
CA THR A 86 25.12 12.73 15.78
C THR A 86 24.99 13.88 14.80
N GLN A 87 23.84 14.01 14.18
CA GLN A 87 23.54 15.11 13.29
C GLN A 87 22.56 16.02 14.02
N LYS A 88 22.90 17.27 14.23
CA LYS A 88 21.97 18.36 14.57
C LYS A 88 20.99 18.62 13.41
N LYS A 89 20.54 17.59 12.73
CA LYS A 89 19.61 17.65 11.60
C LYS A 89 18.20 17.69 12.16
N ALA A 90 17.34 18.45 11.55
CA ALA A 90 15.91 18.44 11.80
C ALA A 90 15.43 16.99 11.91
N GLU A 91 14.67 16.68 12.95
CA GLU A 91 14.04 15.37 13.12
C GLU A 91 13.12 15.13 11.91
N THR A 92 13.29 14.02 11.20
CA THR A 92 12.46 13.73 10.04
C THR A 92 11.42 12.68 10.42
N ILE A 93 10.13 13.02 10.28
CA ILE A 93 9.02 12.09 10.43
C ILE A 93 8.72 11.48 9.05
N ARG A 94 8.81 10.17 8.95
CA ARG A 94 8.49 9.43 7.73
C ARG A 94 7.02 9.05 7.75
N VAL A 95 6.28 9.52 6.76
CA VAL A 95 4.83 9.35 6.64
C VAL A 95 4.51 8.56 5.38
N ALA A 96 3.69 7.51 5.50
CA ALA A 96 3.10 6.86 4.33
C ALA A 96 1.58 7.10 4.32
N ALA A 97 1.03 7.41 3.15
CA ALA A 97 -0.39 7.69 2.99
C ALA A 97 -0.92 7.12 1.67
N TYR A 98 -2.18 6.65 1.68
CA TYR A 98 -2.88 6.33 0.45
C TYR A 98 -2.94 7.54 -0.48
N ALA A 99 -2.94 7.29 -1.79
CA ALA A 99 -2.93 8.33 -2.81
C ALA A 99 -4.03 9.38 -2.60
N SER A 100 -5.24 8.96 -2.27
CA SER A 100 -6.37 9.86 -1.97
C SER A 100 -6.08 10.82 -0.81
N LEU A 101 -5.52 10.30 0.29
CA LEU A 101 -5.16 11.10 1.47
C LEU A 101 -3.93 11.98 1.19
N ALA A 102 -2.93 11.45 0.48
CA ALA A 102 -1.74 12.18 0.09
C ALA A 102 -2.08 13.40 -0.78
N ILE A 103 -3.05 13.26 -1.69
CA ILE A 103 -3.48 14.34 -2.58
C ILE A 103 -4.36 15.37 -1.85
N HIS A 104 -5.35 14.92 -1.07
CA HIS A 104 -6.39 15.80 -0.56
C HIS A 104 -6.16 16.34 0.85
N TRP A 105 -5.39 15.65 1.69
CA TRP A 105 -5.17 16.03 3.08
C TRP A 105 -3.75 16.48 3.36
N MET A 106 -2.76 15.74 2.85
CA MET A 106 -1.37 15.95 3.25
C MET A 106 -0.82 17.34 2.91
N PRO A 107 -1.17 18.00 1.78
CA PRO A 107 -0.65 19.34 1.49
C PRO A 107 -0.99 20.36 2.56
N GLU A 108 -2.25 20.38 3.05
CA GLU A 108 -2.68 21.29 4.10
C GLU A 108 -2.09 20.89 5.47
N ILE A 109 -2.03 19.60 5.77
CA ILE A 109 -1.42 19.09 7.01
C ILE A 109 0.04 19.48 7.05
N LEU A 110 0.81 19.25 6.00
CA LEU A 110 2.24 19.59 5.92
C LEU A 110 2.46 21.08 5.99
N TYR A 111 1.63 21.89 5.35
CA TYR A 111 1.70 23.34 5.44
C TYR A 111 1.55 23.83 6.89
N ARG A 112 0.54 23.31 7.61
CA ARG A 112 0.32 23.68 9.02
C ARG A 112 1.42 23.12 9.93
N PHE A 113 1.83 21.89 9.72
CA PHE A 113 2.87 21.22 10.49
C PHE A 113 4.20 21.96 10.40
N ARG A 114 4.65 22.32 9.21
CA ARG A 114 5.89 23.08 9.01
C ARG A 114 5.90 24.42 9.73
N ARG A 115 4.74 25.05 9.88
CA ARG A 115 4.62 26.31 10.65
C ARG A 115 4.65 26.10 12.16
N ALA A 116 4.11 25.00 12.63
CA ALA A 116 4.08 24.64 14.05
C ALA A 116 5.40 24.03 14.54
N CYS A 117 6.07 23.28 13.68
CA CYS A 117 7.30 22.52 13.97
C CYS A 117 8.37 22.81 12.92
N PRO A 118 8.96 24.02 12.88
CA PRO A 118 9.88 24.44 11.80
C PRO A 118 11.19 23.65 11.78
N ASP A 119 11.57 23.03 12.89
CA ASP A 119 12.79 22.24 13.05
C ASP A 119 12.60 20.74 12.75
N THR A 120 11.36 20.34 12.38
CA THR A 120 11.03 18.96 12.04
C THR A 120 10.66 18.88 10.56
N ASP A 121 11.31 17.98 9.83
CA ASP A 121 10.98 17.70 8.42
C ASP A 121 9.99 16.53 8.32
N VAL A 122 9.28 16.43 7.21
CA VAL A 122 8.37 15.31 6.92
C VAL A 122 8.70 14.74 5.55
N ASP A 123 9.06 13.45 5.55
CA ASP A 123 9.22 12.66 4.33
C ASP A 123 7.90 11.93 4.04
N LEU A 124 7.16 12.43 3.05
CA LEU A 124 5.87 11.87 2.64
C LEU A 124 6.05 10.88 1.49
N ARG A 125 5.63 9.66 1.72
CA ARG A 125 5.52 8.60 0.71
C ARG A 125 4.06 8.32 0.39
N MET A 126 3.70 8.45 -0.88
CA MET A 126 2.42 7.97 -1.39
C MET A 126 2.50 6.47 -1.67
N VAL A 127 1.45 5.74 -1.31
CA VAL A 127 1.32 4.30 -1.51
C VAL A 127 0.00 3.96 -2.18
N ASP A 128 0.03 2.98 -3.07
CA ASP A 128 -1.13 2.59 -3.89
C ASP A 128 -1.74 1.24 -3.48
N HIS A 129 -1.06 0.48 -2.63
CA HIS A 129 -1.51 -0.83 -2.20
C HIS A 129 -2.01 -0.81 -0.77
N ALA A 130 -3.17 -1.43 -0.50
CA ALA A 130 -3.86 -1.37 0.79
C ALA A 130 -3.01 -1.88 1.99
N LEU A 131 -2.10 -2.82 1.79
CA LEU A 131 -1.25 -3.37 2.84
C LEU A 131 0.13 -2.71 2.91
N GLU A 132 0.59 -2.04 1.86
CA GLU A 132 1.93 -1.44 1.81
C GLU A 132 2.24 -0.48 2.97
N PRO A 133 1.33 0.42 3.42
CA PRO A 133 1.61 1.29 4.56
C PRO A 133 1.95 0.52 5.83
N PHE A 134 1.24 -0.59 6.05
CA PHE A 134 1.43 -1.42 7.23
C PHE A 134 2.75 -2.20 7.16
N GLU A 135 3.11 -2.71 5.98
CA GLU A 135 4.42 -3.35 5.76
C GLU A 135 5.56 -2.37 6.03
N LEU A 136 5.44 -1.13 5.54
CA LEU A 136 6.42 -0.07 5.80
C LEU A 136 6.53 0.28 7.29
N LEU A 137 5.41 0.27 8.02
CA LEU A 137 5.37 0.53 9.45
C LEU A 137 6.03 -0.61 10.23
N GLU A 138 5.69 -1.86 9.91
CA GLU A 138 6.29 -3.06 10.52
C GLU A 138 7.79 -3.17 10.26
N GLU A 139 8.23 -2.80 9.06
CA GLU A 139 9.66 -2.76 8.70
C GLU A 139 10.41 -1.56 9.32
N GLY A 140 9.74 -0.66 10.03
CA GLY A 140 10.33 0.56 10.58
C GLY A 140 10.79 1.57 9.53
N ARG A 141 10.25 1.50 8.31
CA ARG A 141 10.54 2.38 7.17
C ARG A 141 9.65 3.61 7.15
N THR A 142 8.59 3.61 7.93
CA THR A 142 7.73 4.77 8.21
C THR A 142 7.42 4.86 9.69
N ASP A 143 7.12 6.05 10.19
CA ASP A 143 6.81 6.33 11.59
C ASP A 143 5.30 6.50 11.81
N VAL A 144 4.61 7.02 10.79
CA VAL A 144 3.17 7.27 10.79
C VAL A 144 2.56 6.84 9.45
N ILE A 145 1.38 6.24 9.50
CA ILE A 145 0.61 5.90 8.30
C ILE A 145 -0.77 6.55 8.34
N PHE A 146 -1.24 6.98 7.17
CA PHE A 146 -2.63 7.40 6.94
C PHE A 146 -3.29 6.38 6.01
N ALA A 147 -4.14 5.54 6.57
CA ALA A 147 -4.71 4.39 5.88
C ALA A 147 -6.07 4.00 6.45
N ALA A 148 -6.81 3.12 5.80
CA ALA A 148 -7.98 2.47 6.36
C ALA A 148 -7.56 1.39 7.38
N ARG A 149 -8.32 1.25 8.48
CA ARG A 149 -8.01 0.28 9.55
C ARG A 149 -8.04 -1.15 9.01
N GLN A 150 -6.97 -1.90 9.32
CA GLN A 150 -6.91 -3.34 9.05
C GLN A 150 -6.93 -4.13 10.37
N SER A 151 -7.82 -5.12 10.48
CA SER A 151 -8.06 -5.85 11.73
C SER A 151 -6.92 -6.77 12.16
N HIS A 152 -6.04 -7.15 11.24
CA HIS A 152 -4.94 -8.10 11.46
C HIS A 152 -3.61 -7.43 11.78
N VAL A 153 -3.56 -6.09 11.80
CA VAL A 153 -2.33 -5.34 12.06
C VAL A 153 -2.32 -4.81 13.48
N ASN A 154 -1.22 -5.08 14.20
CA ASN A 154 -1.02 -4.60 15.56
C ASN A 154 -0.24 -3.27 15.53
N CYS A 155 -0.95 -2.17 15.60
CA CYS A 155 -0.37 -0.82 15.70
C CYS A 155 -1.28 0.09 16.54
N ASP A 156 -0.72 1.19 17.03
CA ASP A 156 -1.52 2.25 17.65
C ASP A 156 -2.39 2.91 16.59
N TRP A 157 -3.69 2.93 16.83
CA TRP A 157 -4.68 3.43 15.88
C TRP A 157 -5.48 4.59 16.43
N THR A 158 -5.53 5.68 15.67
CA THR A 158 -6.37 6.84 15.99
C THR A 158 -7.35 7.09 14.83
N PRO A 159 -8.67 6.94 15.03
CA PRO A 159 -9.65 7.26 13.99
C PRO A 159 -9.71 8.77 13.76
N LEU A 160 -9.56 9.20 12.50
CA LEU A 160 -9.59 10.61 12.10
C LEU A 160 -10.87 10.96 11.35
N TYR A 161 -11.34 10.04 10.51
CA TYR A 161 -12.46 10.27 9.60
C TYR A 161 -13.14 8.93 9.25
N ASN A 162 -14.44 8.98 8.97
CA ASN A 162 -15.19 7.86 8.44
C ASN A 162 -15.46 8.13 6.95
N ASP A 163 -14.65 7.54 6.08
CA ASP A 163 -14.75 7.71 4.63
C ASP A 163 -15.86 6.82 4.07
N ILE A 164 -16.86 7.43 3.43
CA ILE A 164 -18.04 6.74 2.94
C ILE A 164 -17.78 6.19 1.55
N MET A 165 -18.22 4.95 1.29
CA MET A 165 -18.18 4.34 -0.05
C MET A 165 -19.38 4.79 -0.87
N TYR A 166 -19.12 5.24 -2.10
CA TYR A 166 -20.13 5.59 -3.09
C TYR A 166 -20.10 4.62 -4.27
N ALA A 167 -21.28 4.34 -4.83
CA ALA A 167 -21.39 3.77 -6.16
C ALA A 167 -21.02 4.85 -7.19
N ILE A 168 -20.17 4.51 -8.12
CA ILE A 168 -19.78 5.37 -9.23
C ILE A 168 -20.45 4.84 -10.49
N LEU A 169 -21.38 5.62 -11.00
CA LEU A 169 -22.26 5.26 -12.09
C LEU A 169 -22.16 6.32 -13.21
N PRO A 170 -22.40 5.96 -14.48
CA PRO A 170 -22.56 6.96 -15.53
C PRO A 170 -23.71 7.94 -15.18
N GLU A 171 -23.60 9.20 -15.61
CA GLU A 171 -24.61 10.24 -15.34
C GLU A 171 -26.03 9.84 -15.80
N ASP A 172 -26.13 9.06 -16.87
CA ASP A 172 -27.40 8.57 -17.44
C ASP A 172 -27.82 7.18 -16.93
N TYR A 173 -27.15 6.66 -15.89
CA TYR A 173 -27.48 5.36 -15.33
C TYR A 173 -28.90 5.34 -14.74
N PRO A 174 -29.73 4.32 -15.07
CA PRO A 174 -31.15 4.29 -14.67
C PRO A 174 -31.31 3.97 -13.18
N THR A 175 -31.16 4.96 -12.31
CA THR A 175 -31.33 4.81 -10.84
C THR A 175 -32.80 4.82 -10.43
N GLY A 176 -33.74 5.12 -11.33
CA GLY A 176 -35.16 5.29 -11.02
C GLY A 176 -35.47 6.50 -10.11
N GLY A 177 -34.60 7.52 -10.12
CA GLY A 177 -34.72 8.73 -9.29
C GLY A 177 -34.37 8.50 -7.80
N ARG A 178 -33.68 7.43 -7.46
CA ARG A 178 -33.23 7.15 -6.10
C ARG A 178 -31.94 7.89 -5.79
N ASP A 179 -31.81 8.38 -4.56
CA ASP A 179 -30.63 9.07 -4.03
C ASP A 179 -29.53 8.10 -3.55
N SER A 180 -29.80 6.80 -3.59
CA SER A 180 -28.87 5.76 -3.19
C SER A 180 -28.88 4.57 -4.15
N PHE A 181 -27.74 3.95 -4.32
CA PHE A 181 -27.58 2.72 -5.10
C PHE A 181 -27.39 1.55 -4.15
N PRO A 182 -28.37 0.62 -4.04
CA PRO A 182 -28.26 -0.54 -3.18
C PRO A 182 -27.07 -1.42 -3.58
N ILE A 183 -26.34 -1.89 -2.57
CA ILE A 183 -25.15 -2.70 -2.81
C ILE A 183 -25.46 -4.01 -3.57
N GLU A 184 -26.66 -4.54 -3.39
CA GLU A 184 -27.17 -5.73 -4.06
C GLU A 184 -27.28 -5.55 -5.59
N GLU A 185 -27.41 -4.32 -6.04
CA GLU A 185 -27.51 -4.01 -7.49
C GLU A 185 -26.15 -4.10 -8.22
N PHE A 186 -25.03 -4.24 -7.51
CA PHE A 186 -23.77 -4.57 -8.13
C PHE A 186 -23.70 -6.03 -8.59
N ASP A 187 -24.59 -6.90 -8.11
CA ASP A 187 -24.54 -8.33 -8.46
C ASP A 187 -24.67 -8.56 -9.96
N GLY A 188 -23.72 -9.32 -10.51
CA GLY A 188 -23.65 -9.61 -11.96
C GLY A 188 -23.34 -8.42 -12.87
N LYS A 189 -23.12 -7.20 -12.35
CA LYS A 189 -22.76 -6.03 -13.16
C LYS A 189 -21.28 -6.01 -13.51
N GLU A 190 -20.95 -5.42 -14.67
CA GLU A 190 -19.56 -5.17 -15.06
C GLU A 190 -18.94 -4.13 -14.12
N PHE A 191 -17.99 -4.58 -13.30
CA PHE A 191 -17.34 -3.78 -12.27
C PHE A 191 -15.88 -3.50 -12.64
N LEU A 192 -15.54 -2.24 -12.83
CA LEU A 192 -14.20 -1.82 -13.17
C LEU A 192 -13.36 -1.71 -11.89
N MET A 193 -12.31 -2.52 -11.79
CA MET A 193 -11.40 -2.55 -10.64
C MET A 193 -10.09 -1.84 -11.01
N PRO A 194 -9.78 -0.67 -10.39
CA PRO A 194 -8.56 0.05 -10.66
C PRO A 194 -7.30 -0.73 -10.24
N TYR A 195 -6.15 -0.34 -10.76
CA TYR A 195 -4.82 -0.93 -10.52
C TYR A 195 -4.71 -2.43 -10.86
N GLY A 196 -5.73 -3.03 -11.47
CA GLY A 196 -5.75 -4.46 -11.83
C GLY A 196 -5.67 -5.41 -10.62
N ARG A 197 -5.98 -4.92 -9.42
CA ARG A 197 -5.79 -5.63 -8.16
C ARG A 197 -7.11 -5.79 -7.42
N PHE A 198 -7.12 -6.80 -6.55
CA PHE A 198 -8.16 -6.95 -5.56
C PHE A 198 -8.12 -5.77 -4.55
N ASP A 199 -9.25 -5.08 -4.39
CA ASP A 199 -9.41 -4.01 -3.42
C ASP A 199 -10.06 -4.56 -2.15
N ILE A 200 -9.39 -4.36 -1.00
CA ILE A 200 -9.83 -4.88 0.29
C ILE A 200 -11.12 -4.19 0.74
N ASP A 201 -11.24 -2.88 0.55
CA ASP A 201 -12.38 -2.10 1.02
C ASP A 201 -13.62 -2.41 0.18
N VAL A 202 -13.47 -2.52 -1.15
CA VAL A 202 -14.53 -2.97 -2.05
C VAL A 202 -14.98 -4.39 -1.67
N ASN A 203 -14.05 -5.30 -1.44
CA ASN A 203 -14.40 -6.66 -1.04
C ASN A 203 -15.08 -6.71 0.35
N ALA A 204 -14.62 -5.92 1.30
CA ALA A 204 -15.24 -5.81 2.61
C ALA A 204 -16.69 -5.28 2.54
N ALA A 205 -16.98 -4.43 1.55
CA ALA A 205 -18.34 -3.96 1.31
C ALA A 205 -19.23 -5.03 0.65
N LEU A 206 -18.75 -5.73 -0.37
CA LEU A 206 -19.53 -6.66 -1.20
C LEU A 206 -19.70 -8.05 -0.58
N SER A 207 -18.63 -8.63 -0.03
CA SER A 207 -18.62 -10.04 0.41
C SER A 207 -19.62 -10.38 1.50
N PRO A 208 -19.83 -9.54 2.57
CA PRO A 208 -20.80 -9.84 3.61
C PRO A 208 -22.24 -9.92 3.11
N LYS A 209 -22.51 -9.29 1.95
CA LYS A 209 -23.83 -9.28 1.31
C LYS A 209 -23.98 -10.38 0.25
N GLY A 210 -22.93 -11.16 -0.01
CA GLY A 210 -22.93 -12.19 -1.03
C GLY A 210 -22.97 -11.65 -2.48
N VAL A 211 -22.71 -10.38 -2.68
CA VAL A 211 -22.75 -9.69 -3.97
C VAL A 211 -21.51 -10.06 -4.80
N ARG A 212 -21.70 -10.46 -6.04
CA ARG A 212 -20.65 -10.95 -6.94
C ARG A 212 -20.70 -10.23 -8.30
N PRO A 213 -20.11 -9.05 -8.41
CA PRO A 213 -20.02 -8.37 -9.68
C PRO A 213 -19.09 -9.11 -10.64
N GLN A 214 -19.22 -8.83 -11.94
CA GLN A 214 -18.29 -9.28 -12.97
C GLN A 214 -17.06 -8.36 -12.95
N ILE A 215 -16.05 -8.70 -12.17
CA ILE A 215 -14.86 -7.85 -11.99
C ILE A 215 -14.03 -7.84 -13.28
N ARG A 216 -13.83 -6.65 -13.82
CA ARG A 216 -12.90 -6.36 -14.90
C ARG A 216 -11.69 -5.62 -14.35
N PRO A 217 -10.52 -6.26 -14.24
CA PRO A 217 -9.29 -5.60 -13.78
C PRO A 217 -8.86 -4.53 -14.79
N CYS A 218 -8.62 -3.32 -14.31
CA CYS A 218 -8.11 -2.20 -15.11
C CYS A 218 -6.74 -1.81 -14.58
N HIS A 219 -5.69 -1.92 -15.40
CA HIS A 219 -4.31 -1.57 -15.01
C HIS A 219 -4.06 -0.06 -15.17
N VAL A 220 -4.97 0.72 -14.63
CA VAL A 220 -4.99 2.19 -14.64
C VAL A 220 -5.40 2.70 -13.25
N ASP A 221 -5.21 3.96 -12.99
CA ASP A 221 -5.55 4.63 -11.75
C ASP A 221 -7.07 4.91 -11.60
N ASP A 222 -7.47 5.39 -10.43
CA ASP A 222 -8.85 5.74 -10.09
C ASP A 222 -9.43 6.79 -11.04
N GLU A 223 -8.66 7.83 -11.37
CA GLU A 223 -9.11 8.90 -12.26
C GLU A 223 -9.50 8.34 -13.65
N THR A 224 -8.66 7.46 -14.19
CA THR A 224 -8.93 6.81 -15.47
C THR A 224 -10.17 5.92 -15.40
N VAL A 225 -10.35 5.17 -14.30
CA VAL A 225 -11.56 4.33 -14.11
C VAL A 225 -12.80 5.20 -14.03
N ILE A 226 -12.79 6.33 -13.32
CA ILE A 226 -13.91 7.29 -13.29
C ILE A 226 -14.26 7.76 -14.71
N ARG A 227 -13.24 8.10 -15.52
CA ARG A 227 -13.47 8.47 -16.92
C ARG A 227 -14.04 7.34 -17.76
N MET A 228 -13.65 6.09 -17.49
CA MET A 228 -14.25 4.92 -18.15
C MET A 228 -15.73 4.73 -17.74
N VAL A 229 -16.04 4.88 -16.45
CA VAL A 229 -17.43 4.86 -15.98
C VAL A 229 -18.25 5.95 -16.63
N SER A 230 -17.76 7.19 -16.72
CA SER A 230 -18.48 8.29 -17.39
C SER A 230 -18.77 8.04 -18.88
N LYS A 231 -18.14 7.04 -19.49
CA LYS A 231 -18.40 6.58 -20.87
C LYS A 231 -19.22 5.30 -20.93
N GLY A 232 -19.79 4.85 -19.80
CA GLY A 232 -20.65 3.66 -19.75
C GLY A 232 -19.91 2.34 -19.91
N LEU A 233 -18.59 2.30 -19.64
CA LEU A 233 -17.77 1.09 -19.78
C LEU A 233 -17.91 0.11 -18.60
N GLY A 234 -18.74 0.43 -17.62
CA GLY A 234 -19.01 -0.34 -16.42
C GLY A 234 -19.31 0.59 -15.23
N ILE A 235 -19.39 0.01 -14.04
CA ILE A 235 -19.60 0.74 -12.80
C ILE A 235 -18.48 0.41 -11.81
N THR A 236 -18.32 1.20 -10.74
CA THR A 236 -17.35 0.91 -9.69
C THR A 236 -17.82 1.43 -8.33
N MET A 237 -17.01 1.26 -7.29
CA MET A 237 -17.18 1.88 -5.97
C MET A 237 -15.90 2.60 -5.60
N MET A 238 -16.04 3.77 -5.00
CA MET A 238 -14.91 4.54 -4.48
C MET A 238 -15.32 5.29 -3.21
N THR A 239 -14.34 5.65 -2.38
CA THR A 239 -14.61 6.44 -1.18
C THR A 239 -14.83 7.93 -1.53
N GLU A 240 -15.47 8.65 -0.62
CA GLU A 240 -15.72 10.09 -0.77
C GLU A 240 -14.43 10.87 -1.05
N ILE A 241 -13.36 10.55 -0.32
CA ILE A 241 -12.07 11.24 -0.49
C ILE A 241 -11.50 11.00 -1.89
N MET A 242 -11.61 9.77 -2.42
CA MET A 242 -11.16 9.46 -3.78
C MET A 242 -11.93 10.24 -4.85
N MET A 243 -13.21 10.55 -4.58
CA MET A 243 -14.10 11.25 -5.52
C MET A 243 -13.94 12.77 -5.50
N ARG A 244 -13.25 13.36 -4.53
CA ARG A 244 -13.10 14.80 -4.41
C ARG A 244 -12.53 15.42 -5.67
N GLY A 245 -13.30 16.32 -6.30
CA GLY A 245 -12.92 16.99 -7.55
C GLY A 245 -12.98 16.12 -8.82
N ARG A 246 -13.54 14.90 -8.75
CA ARG A 246 -13.55 13.91 -9.83
C ARG A 246 -14.95 13.45 -10.26
N THR A 247 -15.98 14.26 -10.03
CA THR A 247 -17.37 13.87 -10.26
C THR A 247 -17.90 14.22 -11.67
N GLN A 248 -17.05 14.64 -12.59
CA GLN A 248 -17.50 15.04 -13.93
C GLN A 248 -17.96 13.84 -14.77
N GLY A 249 -19.27 13.78 -15.08
CA GLY A 249 -19.89 12.74 -15.90
C GLY A 249 -20.23 11.44 -15.17
N VAL A 250 -20.20 11.45 -13.84
CA VAL A 250 -20.59 10.34 -12.96
C VAL A 250 -21.46 10.85 -11.82
#